data_062980cfb0e8aa52a0b2229b9dcdb3cc
#
_entry.id   062980cfb0e8aa52a0b2229b9dcdb3cc
#
_cell.length_a   1.000
_cell.length_b   1.000
_cell.length_c   1.000
_cell.angle_alpha   90.00
_cell.angle_beta   90.00
_cell.angle_gamma   90.00
#
_symmetry.space_group_name_H-M   'P 1'
#
loop_
_entity.id
_entity.type
_entity.pdbx_description
1 polymer ?
#
loop_
_entity_poly.entity_id
_entity_poly.type
_entity_poly.pdbx_seq_one_letter_code
_entity_poly.pdbx_strand_id
1 'polypeptide(L)'
;MRLIAIAMLAVAASSTGCASITGSKNQPVSMNAVCNAEPVNGANCALSNDKGQWFLTTPGSVMIQKSGGDLAVSCKKQESAGGGTFVSKANGGIWGNILAGGIIGYAIDAGSGAGFDYPPNMTVIMNPPCPSK
;
A
#
# COMPACT_ATOMS: atom_id res chain seq x y z
N MET A 1 -19.41 -13.07 46.63
CA MET A 1 -18.02 -12.98 46.18
C MET A 1 -17.73 -13.83 44.95
N ARG A 2 -18.16 -15.09 44.89
CA ARG A 2 -17.93 -15.98 43.73
C ARG A 2 -18.60 -15.46 42.42
N LEU A 3 -19.79 -14.96 42.49
CA LEU A 3 -20.53 -14.41 41.35
C LEU A 3 -19.89 -13.13 40.80
N ILE A 4 -19.35 -12.27 41.65
CA ILE A 4 -18.68 -11.06 41.25
C ILE A 4 -17.34 -11.37 40.55
N ALA A 5 -16.62 -12.39 41.03
CA ALA A 5 -15.38 -12.82 40.41
C ALA A 5 -15.60 -13.40 39.00
N ILE A 6 -16.68 -14.16 38.81
CA ILE A 6 -17.05 -14.71 37.49
C ILE A 6 -17.48 -13.59 36.54
N ALA A 7 -18.22 -12.58 37.01
CA ALA A 7 -18.61 -11.44 36.20
C ALA A 7 -17.42 -10.59 35.77
N MET A 8 -16.43 -10.38 36.63
CA MET A 8 -15.19 -9.67 36.29
C MET A 8 -14.35 -10.44 35.28
N LEU A 9 -14.30 -11.76 35.37
CA LEU A 9 -13.57 -12.58 34.42
C LEU A 9 -14.23 -12.57 33.03
N ALA A 10 -15.54 -12.54 32.95
CA ALA A 10 -16.29 -12.47 31.70
C ALA A 10 -16.11 -11.12 30.98
N VAL A 11 -16.01 -10.01 31.74
CA VAL A 11 -15.74 -8.69 31.17
C VAL A 11 -14.31 -8.56 30.63
N ALA A 12 -13.34 -9.18 31.29
CA ALA A 12 -11.95 -9.19 30.84
C ALA A 12 -11.76 -10.01 29.53
N ALA A 13 -12.55 -11.07 29.32
CA ALA A 13 -12.48 -11.88 28.11
C ALA A 13 -13.10 -11.21 26.88
N SER A 14 -13.98 -10.23 27.04
CA SER A 14 -14.63 -9.51 25.92
C SER A 14 -13.80 -8.35 25.36
N SER A 15 -12.69 -7.97 25.97
CA SER A 15 -11.84 -6.88 25.54
C SER A 15 -10.72 -7.27 24.56
N THR A 16 -10.63 -8.53 24.13
CA THR A 16 -9.61 -9.00 23.18
C THR A 16 -9.97 -8.83 21.71
N GLY A 17 -11.06 -8.11 21.40
CA GLY A 17 -11.54 -7.91 20.04
C GLY A 17 -11.06 -6.59 19.42
N CYS A 18 -10.38 -6.66 18.30
CA CYS A 18 -10.24 -5.60 17.30
C CYS A 18 -9.13 -4.55 17.46
N ALA A 19 -8.00 -4.88 18.05
CA ALA A 19 -6.84 -3.98 17.97
C ALA A 19 -6.10 -4.02 16.61
N SER A 20 -6.52 -4.88 15.66
CA SER A 20 -5.77 -5.15 14.43
C SER A 20 -6.28 -4.44 13.16
N ILE A 21 -7.32 -3.59 13.25
CA ILE A 21 -8.02 -3.10 12.05
C ILE A 21 -7.48 -1.75 11.55
N THR A 22 -6.78 -1.00 12.38
CA THR A 22 -6.25 0.31 12.01
C THR A 22 -4.76 0.21 11.68
N GLY A 23 -4.42 0.42 10.41
CA GLY A 23 -3.04 0.61 10.01
C GLY A 23 -2.34 -0.64 9.48
N SER A 24 -2.91 -1.28 8.46
CA SER A 24 -2.15 -2.27 7.70
C SER A 24 -0.89 -1.65 7.12
N LYS A 25 0.25 -2.30 7.33
CA LYS A 25 1.53 -1.92 6.74
C LYS A 25 1.60 -2.25 5.25
N ASN A 26 0.72 -3.11 4.78
CA ASN A 26 0.67 -3.56 3.40
C ASN A 26 -0.58 -3.02 2.69
N GLN A 27 -0.45 -2.80 1.41
CA GLN A 27 -1.52 -2.30 0.56
C GLN A 27 -1.53 -3.05 -0.77
N PRO A 28 -2.71 -3.53 -1.24
CA PRO A 28 -2.83 -4.02 -2.60
C PRO A 28 -2.82 -2.83 -3.56
N VAL A 29 -2.03 -2.93 -4.61
CA VAL A 29 -2.01 -1.97 -5.71
C VAL A 29 -2.24 -2.69 -7.02
N SER A 30 -3.05 -2.10 -7.88
CA SER A 30 -3.34 -2.61 -9.22
C SER A 30 -2.62 -1.76 -10.26
N MET A 31 -2.04 -2.41 -11.24
CA MET A 31 -1.25 -1.75 -12.27
C MET A 31 -1.72 -2.10 -13.66
N ASN A 32 -1.84 -1.07 -14.48
CA ASN A 32 -2.08 -1.15 -15.91
C ASN A 32 -0.96 -0.44 -16.66
N ALA A 33 -0.74 -0.83 -17.90
CA ALA A 33 0.17 -0.15 -18.80
C ALA A 33 -0.57 0.21 -20.09
N VAL A 34 -0.23 1.36 -20.65
CA VAL A 34 -0.77 1.83 -21.93
C VAL A 34 0.37 2.35 -22.81
N CYS A 35 0.22 2.18 -24.11
CA CYS A 35 1.11 2.75 -25.12
C CYS A 35 0.27 3.34 -26.24
N ASN A 36 0.44 4.63 -26.53
CA ASN A 36 -0.41 5.37 -27.49
C ASN A 36 -1.91 5.20 -27.23
N ALA A 37 -2.31 5.28 -25.94
CA ALA A 37 -3.68 5.10 -25.46
C ALA A 37 -4.26 3.67 -25.62
N GLU A 38 -3.45 2.71 -26.07
CA GLU A 38 -3.83 1.30 -26.16
C GLU A 38 -3.32 0.52 -24.94
N PRO A 39 -4.12 -0.41 -24.37
CA PRO A 39 -3.68 -1.23 -23.26
C PRO A 39 -2.51 -2.13 -23.64
N VAL A 40 -1.52 -2.22 -22.77
CA VAL A 40 -0.39 -3.13 -22.90
C VAL A 40 -0.51 -4.25 -21.88
N ASN A 41 -0.85 -5.44 -22.34
CA ASN A 41 -0.92 -6.62 -21.51
C ASN A 41 0.42 -7.37 -21.53
N GLY A 42 0.82 -7.92 -20.39
CA GLY A 42 2.05 -8.70 -20.27
C GLY A 42 3.32 -7.85 -20.10
N ALA A 43 3.21 -6.59 -19.73
CA ALA A 43 4.37 -5.79 -19.36
C ALA A 43 4.86 -6.19 -17.97
N ASN A 44 6.16 -6.43 -17.84
CA ASN A 44 6.78 -6.73 -16.54
C ASN A 44 7.12 -5.43 -15.84
N CYS A 45 6.60 -5.25 -14.66
CA CYS A 45 6.77 -4.05 -13.85
C CYS A 45 7.51 -4.35 -12.56
N ALA A 46 8.47 -3.51 -12.23
CA ALA A 46 9.14 -3.48 -10.95
C ALA A 46 8.69 -2.24 -10.17
N LEU A 47 8.28 -2.45 -8.93
CA LEU A 47 7.85 -1.41 -8.01
C LEU A 47 8.84 -1.38 -6.85
N SER A 48 9.30 -0.21 -6.45
CA SER A 48 10.24 -0.09 -5.34
C SER A 48 10.00 1.15 -4.50
N ASN A 49 10.21 1.01 -3.21
CA ASN A 49 10.30 2.11 -2.26
C ASN A 49 11.40 1.81 -1.24
N ASP A 50 11.52 2.60 -0.21
CA ASP A 50 12.53 2.41 0.85
C ASP A 50 12.30 1.17 1.74
N LYS A 51 11.14 0.49 1.60
CA LYS A 51 10.80 -0.73 2.35
C LYS A 51 11.04 -2.02 1.58
N GLY A 52 11.11 -1.98 0.24
CA GLY A 52 11.32 -3.17 -0.55
C GLY A 52 11.08 -2.99 -2.04
N GLN A 53 11.05 -4.12 -2.72
CA GLN A 53 10.83 -4.18 -4.16
C GLN A 53 9.85 -5.31 -4.48
N TRP A 54 8.97 -5.07 -5.42
CA TRP A 54 7.92 -5.99 -5.84
C TRP A 54 7.82 -6.03 -7.36
N PHE A 55 7.28 -7.12 -7.87
CA PHE A 55 7.17 -7.35 -9.30
C PHE A 55 5.75 -7.81 -9.64
N LEU A 56 5.26 -7.37 -10.78
CA LEU A 56 3.99 -7.85 -11.33
C LEU A 56 4.01 -7.76 -12.84
N THR A 57 3.05 -8.45 -13.47
CA THR A 57 2.81 -8.38 -14.91
C THR A 57 1.46 -7.70 -15.15
N THR A 58 1.41 -6.75 -16.06
CA THR A 58 0.18 -6.00 -16.36
C THR A 58 -0.81 -6.78 -17.23
N PRO A 59 -2.12 -6.63 -17.05
CA PRO A 59 -2.75 -6.03 -15.88
C PRO A 59 -2.62 -6.96 -14.68
N GLY A 60 -2.34 -6.41 -13.50
CA GLY A 60 -2.16 -7.24 -12.31
C GLY A 60 -2.18 -6.43 -11.04
N SER A 61 -2.18 -7.15 -9.93
CA SER A 61 -2.14 -6.58 -8.58
C SER A 61 -1.07 -7.25 -7.75
N VAL A 62 -0.47 -6.48 -6.86
CA VAL A 62 0.53 -6.97 -5.92
C VAL A 62 0.36 -6.30 -4.57
N MET A 63 0.68 -7.03 -3.51
CA MET A 63 0.69 -6.49 -2.17
C MET A 63 2.05 -5.85 -1.90
N ILE A 64 2.08 -4.55 -1.65
CA ILE A 64 3.30 -3.82 -1.33
C ILE A 64 3.30 -3.32 0.10
N GLN A 65 4.48 -3.11 0.66
CA GLN A 65 4.60 -2.47 1.97
C GLN A 65 4.55 -0.96 1.80
N LYS A 66 3.67 -0.33 2.57
CA LYS A 66 3.51 1.13 2.56
C LYS A 66 4.71 1.84 3.16
N SER A 67 4.97 3.03 2.68
CA SER A 67 6.06 3.89 3.15
C SER A 67 5.69 5.36 3.01
N GLY A 68 6.35 6.22 3.77
CA GLY A 68 6.32 7.66 3.56
C GLY A 68 7.07 8.12 2.31
N GLY A 69 7.96 7.28 1.78
CA GLY A 69 8.68 7.54 0.53
C GLY A 69 7.86 7.18 -0.71
N ASP A 70 8.16 7.82 -1.82
CA ASP A 70 7.46 7.61 -3.08
C ASP A 70 7.74 6.22 -3.65
N LEU A 71 6.76 5.69 -4.39
CA LEU A 71 6.86 4.42 -5.09
C LEU A 71 7.37 4.64 -6.51
N ALA A 72 8.56 4.16 -6.81
CA ALA A 72 9.11 4.15 -8.15
C ALA A 72 8.62 2.90 -8.90
N VAL A 73 8.16 3.09 -10.13
CA VAL A 73 7.65 2.02 -10.99
C VAL A 73 8.38 2.06 -12.32
N SER A 74 8.82 0.91 -12.78
CA SER A 74 9.43 0.71 -14.08
C SER A 74 8.83 -0.52 -14.76
N CYS A 75 8.29 -0.35 -15.95
CA CYS A 75 7.68 -1.41 -16.73
C CYS A 75 8.41 -1.59 -18.05
N LYS A 76 8.47 -2.85 -18.51
CA LYS A 76 9.11 -3.21 -19.78
C LYS A 76 8.36 -4.34 -20.47
N LYS A 77 8.19 -4.20 -21.77
CA LYS A 77 7.73 -5.27 -22.66
C LYS A 77 8.36 -5.11 -24.04
N GLN A 78 9.09 -6.12 -24.51
CA GLN A 78 9.85 -6.05 -25.76
C GLN A 78 10.82 -4.84 -25.73
N GLU A 79 10.75 -3.96 -26.72
CA GLU A 79 11.58 -2.74 -26.78
C GLU A 79 10.91 -1.54 -26.09
N SER A 80 9.65 -1.69 -25.71
CA SER A 80 8.90 -0.63 -25.03
C SER A 80 9.20 -0.62 -23.53
N ALA A 81 9.43 0.54 -22.99
CA ALA A 81 9.64 0.75 -21.56
C ALA A 81 8.87 1.99 -21.11
N GLY A 82 8.48 1.98 -19.88
CA GLY A 82 7.82 3.13 -19.26
C GLY A 82 7.97 3.07 -17.76
N GLY A 83 7.63 4.16 -17.10
CA GLY A 83 7.71 4.22 -15.66
C GLY A 83 7.16 5.51 -15.13
N GLY A 84 7.19 5.63 -13.82
CA GLY A 84 6.73 6.81 -13.12
C GLY A 84 7.00 6.72 -11.64
N THR A 85 6.72 7.80 -10.97
CA THR A 85 6.80 7.89 -9.51
C THR A 85 5.41 8.21 -8.98
N PHE A 86 4.94 7.39 -8.06
CA PHE A 86 3.64 7.56 -7.41
C PHE A 86 3.86 8.05 -5.98
N VAL A 87 3.31 9.22 -5.70
CA VAL A 87 3.52 9.92 -4.44
C VAL A 87 2.77 9.22 -3.31
N SER A 88 3.47 8.98 -2.22
CA SER A 88 2.87 8.53 -0.96
C SER A 88 2.13 9.68 -0.30
N LYS A 89 0.92 9.41 0.19
CA LYS A 89 0.10 10.42 0.87
C LYS A 89 -0.27 9.97 2.28
N ALA A 90 -0.22 10.89 3.22
CA ALA A 90 -0.70 10.65 4.56
C ALA A 90 -2.20 10.30 4.54
N ASN A 91 -2.56 9.19 5.19
CA ASN A 91 -3.95 8.77 5.31
C ASN A 91 -4.59 9.27 6.61
N GLY A 92 -5.90 9.03 6.77
CA GLY A 92 -6.64 9.44 7.95
C GLY A 92 -6.15 8.81 9.26
N GLY A 93 -5.43 7.68 9.20
CA GLY A 93 -4.85 7.02 10.37
C GLY A 93 -3.78 7.86 11.07
N ILE A 94 -2.95 8.57 10.30
CA ILE A 94 -1.97 9.52 10.88
C ILE A 94 -2.68 10.61 11.68
N TRP A 95 -3.69 11.22 11.10
CA TRP A 95 -4.42 12.31 11.75
C TRP A 95 -5.19 11.82 12.97
N GLY A 96 -5.80 10.64 12.90
CA GLY A 96 -6.46 10.03 14.04
C GLY A 96 -5.51 9.76 15.20
N ASN A 97 -4.30 9.30 14.92
CA ASN A 97 -3.28 9.03 15.93
C ASN A 97 -2.67 10.30 16.54
N ILE A 98 -2.55 11.37 15.77
CA ILE A 98 -2.14 12.68 16.31
C ILE A 98 -3.15 13.17 17.34
N LEU A 99 -4.45 13.03 17.06
CA LEU A 99 -5.52 13.47 17.96
C LEU A 99 -5.70 12.56 19.19
N ALA A 100 -5.51 11.23 19.02
CA ALA A 100 -5.76 10.23 20.05
C ALA A 100 -4.52 9.84 20.85
N GLY A 101 -3.36 9.74 20.22
CA GLY A 101 -2.11 9.26 20.80
C GLY A 101 -0.95 10.25 20.82
N GLY A 102 -1.15 11.46 20.29
CA GLY A 102 -0.12 12.50 20.22
C GLY A 102 1.06 12.16 19.31
N ILE A 103 2.20 12.83 19.53
CA ILE A 103 3.40 12.73 18.70
C ILE A 103 3.98 11.30 18.67
N ILE A 104 3.81 10.52 19.73
CA ILE A 104 4.34 9.14 19.81
C ILE A 104 3.58 8.24 18.83
N GLY A 105 2.26 8.31 18.75
CA GLY A 105 1.46 7.55 17.79
C GLY A 105 1.79 7.92 16.35
N TYR A 106 1.97 9.19 16.08
CA TYR A 106 2.42 9.69 14.78
C TYR A 106 3.80 9.12 14.37
N ALA A 107 4.77 9.14 15.27
CA ALA A 107 6.11 8.65 14.99
C ALA A 107 6.13 7.14 14.66
N ILE A 108 5.31 6.34 15.34
CA ILE A 108 5.19 4.90 15.09
C ILE A 108 4.57 4.65 13.70
N ASP A 109 3.48 5.33 13.37
CA ASP A 109 2.79 5.16 12.09
C ASP A 109 3.63 5.66 10.91
N ALA A 110 4.29 6.79 11.05
CA ALA A 110 5.20 7.31 10.04
C ALA A 110 6.39 6.38 9.81
N GLY A 111 6.98 5.84 10.89
CA GLY A 111 8.11 4.93 10.82
C GLY A 111 7.76 3.57 10.23
N SER A 112 6.54 3.06 10.46
CA SER A 112 6.06 1.78 9.91
C SER A 112 5.48 1.89 8.50
N GLY A 113 5.19 3.09 8.01
CA GLY A 113 4.51 3.34 6.74
C GLY A 113 3.00 3.14 6.78
N ALA A 114 2.42 2.67 7.89
CA ALA A 114 0.99 2.38 8.00
C ALA A 114 0.10 3.63 7.86
N GLY A 115 0.64 4.80 8.17
CA GLY A 115 -0.05 6.08 8.04
C GLY A 115 -0.04 6.69 6.65
N PHE A 116 0.54 6.01 5.66
CA PHE A 116 0.67 6.49 4.28
C PHE A 116 0.03 5.51 3.31
N ASP A 117 -0.53 6.04 2.23
CA ASP A 117 -1.14 5.24 1.18
C ASP A 117 -0.64 5.68 -0.20
N TYR A 118 -0.52 4.71 -1.09
CA TYR A 118 -0.32 4.93 -2.52
C TYR A 118 -1.67 4.90 -3.26
N PRO A 119 -1.73 5.45 -4.48
CA PRO A 119 -2.91 5.25 -5.31
C PRO A 119 -3.19 3.77 -5.50
N PRO A 120 -4.44 3.30 -5.26
CA PRO A 120 -4.74 1.86 -5.38
C PRO A 120 -4.71 1.35 -6.83
N ASN A 121 -4.96 2.24 -7.78
CA ASN A 121 -4.90 1.96 -9.22
C ASN A 121 -3.88 2.87 -9.87
N MET A 122 -2.95 2.29 -10.58
CA MET A 122 -1.86 3.00 -11.23
C MET A 122 -1.83 2.63 -12.71
N THR A 123 -1.54 3.62 -13.55
CA THR A 123 -1.35 3.41 -14.98
C THR A 123 0.01 3.95 -15.39
N VAL A 124 0.79 3.13 -16.04
CA VAL A 124 2.11 3.49 -16.57
C VAL A 124 1.98 3.73 -18.08
N ILE A 125 2.51 4.85 -18.53
CA ILE A 125 2.59 5.17 -19.96
C ILE A 125 3.92 4.60 -20.47
N MET A 126 3.83 3.73 -21.45
CA MET A 126 4.99 3.13 -22.10
C MET A 126 5.36 3.89 -23.36
N ASN A 127 6.64 3.97 -23.63
CA ASN A 127 7.18 4.68 -24.76
C ASN A 127 7.14 3.82 -26.04
N PRO A 128 6.93 4.43 -27.20
CA PRO A 128 7.06 3.73 -28.48
C PRO A 128 8.49 3.18 -28.71
N PRO A 129 8.65 2.11 -29.51
CA PRO A 129 7.60 1.37 -30.23
C PRO A 129 6.69 0.58 -29.32
N CYS A 130 5.38 0.66 -29.56
CA CYS A 130 4.42 -0.08 -28.77
C CYS A 130 4.55 -1.58 -29.00
N PRO A 131 4.48 -2.41 -27.92
CA PRO A 131 4.60 -3.84 -28.07
C PRO A 131 3.44 -4.42 -28.86
N SER A 132 3.71 -5.49 -29.59
CA SER A 132 2.65 -6.26 -30.25
C SER A 132 1.73 -6.93 -29.25
N LYS A 133 0.47 -7.03 -29.62
CA LYS A 133 -0.55 -7.68 -28.76
C LYS A 133 -0.26 -9.17 -28.57
#